data_8bbc7e9541f032a0aa4f36bcafbde8a4
#
_entry.id   8bbc7e9541f032a0aa4f36bcafbde8a4
#
_cell.length_a   1.000
_cell.length_b   1.000
_cell.length_c   1.000
_cell.angle_alpha   90.00
_cell.angle_beta   90.00
_cell.angle_gamma   90.00
#
_symmetry.space_group_name_H-M   'P 1'
#
loop_
_entity.id
_entity.type
_entity.pdbx_description
1 polymer ?
#
loop_
_entity_poly.entity_id
_entity_poly.type
_entity_poly.pdbx_seq_one_letter_code
_entity_poly.pdbx_strand_id
1 'polypeptide(L)'
;NWNNVDLEFRLDCLNEMIGVLKDEKIEYSRLMAFEMGKPVSQAESEIDKCIWLCEYYFENASEFLKDKIINDNAQKYIITIQPLGIILGIMPWNFPFWQVFRFAVPTMIAGNTILLKHAPNVLGCAKAIQQIFEESSLPNNCYNNIIITHDQVSLLIKNKSQPS
;
A
#
# COMPACT_ATOMS: atom_id res chain seq x y z
N ASN A 1 -13.75 2.23 -10.93
CA ASN A 1 -12.52 3.00 -10.87
C ASN A 1 -12.26 3.39 -9.41
N TRP A 2 -11.10 2.99 -8.82
CA TRP A 2 -10.77 3.14 -7.41
C TRP A 2 -10.86 4.59 -6.89
N ASN A 3 -10.49 5.57 -7.70
CA ASN A 3 -10.57 6.99 -7.34
C ASN A 3 -12.00 7.49 -7.09
N ASN A 4 -13.02 6.80 -7.61
CA ASN A 4 -14.43 7.14 -7.45
C ASN A 4 -15.11 6.36 -6.28
N VAL A 5 -14.37 5.47 -5.64
CA VAL A 5 -14.84 4.73 -4.46
C VAL A 5 -14.77 5.67 -3.26
N ASP A 6 -15.80 5.69 -2.42
CA ASP A 6 -15.82 6.51 -1.23
C ASP A 6 -14.74 6.11 -0.21
N LEU A 7 -14.45 7.01 0.72
CA LEU A 7 -13.41 6.77 1.71
C LEU A 7 -13.82 5.68 2.71
N GLU A 8 -15.10 5.57 3.03
CA GLU A 8 -15.62 4.59 3.99
C GLU A 8 -15.32 3.16 3.50
N PHE A 9 -15.65 2.84 2.24
CA PHE A 9 -15.33 1.55 1.66
C PHE A 9 -13.80 1.27 1.61
N ARG A 10 -12.96 2.29 1.35
CA ARG A 10 -11.51 2.13 1.40
C ARG A 10 -11.01 1.79 2.80
N LEU A 11 -11.64 2.37 3.82
CA LEU A 11 -11.34 2.08 5.22
C LEU A 11 -11.82 0.67 5.61
N ASP A 12 -12.97 0.22 5.12
CA ASP A 12 -13.44 -1.15 5.32
C ASP A 12 -12.44 -2.17 4.78
N CYS A 13 -11.95 -1.98 3.54
CA CYS A 13 -10.88 -2.81 2.98
C CYS A 13 -9.62 -2.80 3.85
N LEU A 14 -9.24 -1.64 4.40
CA LEU A 14 -8.08 -1.52 5.30
C LEU A 14 -8.29 -2.29 6.60
N ASN A 15 -9.50 -2.27 7.15
CA ASN A 15 -9.85 -3.04 8.35
C ASN A 15 -9.78 -4.55 8.10
N GLU A 16 -10.20 -5.02 6.92
CA GLU A 16 -10.03 -6.43 6.52
C GLU A 16 -8.54 -6.82 6.41
N MET A 17 -7.68 -5.95 5.84
CA MET A 17 -6.22 -6.18 5.81
C MET A 17 -5.64 -6.35 7.21
N ILE A 18 -6.11 -5.58 8.20
CA ILE A 18 -5.71 -5.72 9.61
C ILE A 18 -6.04 -7.12 10.12
N GLY A 19 -7.23 -7.64 9.80
CA GLY A 19 -7.64 -9.00 10.14
C GLY A 19 -6.69 -10.04 9.56
N VAL A 20 -6.46 -10.01 8.25
CA VAL A 20 -5.56 -10.94 7.54
C VAL A 20 -4.15 -10.90 8.11
N LEU A 21 -3.60 -9.69 8.36
CA LEU A 21 -2.27 -9.53 8.94
C LEU A 21 -2.16 -10.15 10.35
N LYS A 22 -3.21 -10.03 11.17
CA LYS A 22 -3.26 -10.60 12.52
C LYS A 22 -3.34 -12.13 12.48
N ASP A 23 -4.18 -12.66 11.63
CA ASP A 23 -4.43 -14.10 11.52
C ASP A 23 -3.21 -14.85 10.96
N GLU A 24 -2.56 -14.30 9.94
CA GLU A 24 -1.43 -14.93 9.22
C GLU A 24 -0.05 -14.45 9.68
N LYS A 25 0.04 -13.69 10.77
CA LYS A 25 1.29 -13.08 11.28
C LYS A 25 2.44 -14.07 11.38
N ILE A 26 2.20 -15.26 11.91
CA ILE A 26 3.23 -16.29 12.13
C ILE A 26 3.75 -16.81 10.79
N GLU A 27 2.88 -17.07 9.84
CA GLU A 27 3.27 -17.59 8.51
C GLU A 27 4.05 -16.55 7.72
N TYR A 28 3.65 -15.28 7.75
CA TYR A 28 4.42 -14.20 7.13
C TYR A 28 5.80 -14.02 7.77
N SER A 29 5.88 -14.19 9.09
CA SER A 29 7.16 -14.09 9.82
C SER A 29 8.10 -15.23 9.47
N ARG A 30 7.60 -16.46 9.32
CA ARG A 30 8.36 -17.62 8.86
C ARG A 30 8.84 -17.44 7.41
N LEU A 31 7.98 -16.89 6.56
CA LEU A 31 8.32 -16.60 5.17
C LEU A 31 9.48 -15.61 5.06
N MET A 32 9.45 -14.51 5.83
CA MET A 32 10.56 -13.55 5.91
C MET A 32 11.86 -14.21 6.41
N ALA A 33 11.77 -15.06 7.43
CA ALA A 33 12.93 -15.80 7.93
C ALA A 33 13.51 -16.72 6.84
N PHE A 34 12.67 -17.39 6.06
CA PHE A 34 13.08 -18.29 4.98
C PHE A 34 13.72 -17.54 3.80
N GLU A 35 13.12 -16.45 3.33
CA GLU A 35 13.56 -15.76 2.10
C GLU A 35 14.78 -14.84 2.32
N MET A 36 14.89 -14.20 3.49
CA MET A 36 15.91 -13.19 3.70
C MET A 36 16.65 -13.29 5.06
N GLY A 37 16.42 -14.38 5.82
CA GLY A 37 17.18 -14.68 7.03
C GLY A 37 16.84 -13.81 8.23
N LYS A 38 15.69 -13.12 8.25
CA LYS A 38 15.28 -12.30 9.39
C LYS A 38 14.92 -13.18 10.59
N PRO A 39 15.39 -12.87 11.81
CA PRO A 39 14.93 -13.56 13.02
C PRO A 39 13.39 -13.46 13.14
N VAL A 40 12.72 -14.59 13.45
CA VAL A 40 11.25 -14.67 13.47
C VAL A 40 10.64 -13.60 14.37
N SER A 41 11.22 -13.35 15.55
CA SER A 41 10.73 -12.31 16.48
C SER A 41 10.81 -10.88 15.89
N GLN A 42 11.82 -10.61 15.07
CA GLN A 42 11.93 -9.33 14.36
C GLN A 42 10.93 -9.26 13.19
N ALA A 43 10.67 -10.39 12.53
CA ALA A 43 9.66 -10.49 11.49
C ALA A 43 8.26 -10.29 12.06
N GLU A 44 7.93 -10.89 13.19
CA GLU A 44 6.67 -10.65 13.92
C GLU A 44 6.49 -9.16 14.27
N SER A 45 7.56 -8.52 14.76
CA SER A 45 7.54 -7.08 15.07
C SER A 45 7.35 -6.21 13.82
N GLU A 46 7.80 -6.68 12.65
CA GLU A 46 7.56 -6.00 11.37
C GLU A 46 6.08 -6.08 10.97
N ILE A 47 5.45 -7.25 11.13
CA ILE A 47 4.00 -7.41 10.87
C ILE A 47 3.19 -6.56 11.86
N ASP A 48 3.53 -6.57 13.16
CA ASP A 48 2.87 -5.71 14.15
C ASP A 48 2.94 -4.22 13.77
N LYS A 49 4.07 -3.80 13.21
CA LYS A 49 4.22 -2.44 12.71
C LYS A 49 3.35 -2.14 11.50
N CYS A 50 3.14 -3.11 10.61
CA CYS A 50 2.21 -2.98 9.49
C CYS A 50 0.76 -2.86 9.99
N ILE A 51 0.38 -3.69 10.97
CA ILE A 51 -0.94 -3.63 11.61
C ILE A 51 -1.17 -2.26 12.25
N TRP A 52 -0.24 -1.80 13.07
CA TRP A 52 -0.28 -0.48 13.70
C TRP A 52 -0.44 0.66 12.68
N LEU A 53 0.28 0.59 11.55
CA LEU A 53 0.16 1.58 10.48
C LEU A 53 -1.25 1.59 9.87
N CYS A 54 -1.80 0.41 9.61
CA CYS A 54 -3.16 0.28 9.07
C CYS A 54 -4.20 0.85 10.06
N GLU A 55 -4.10 0.52 11.34
CA GLU A 55 -4.96 1.06 12.40
C GLU A 55 -4.85 2.59 12.48
N TYR A 56 -3.62 3.13 12.39
CA TYR A 56 -3.40 4.57 12.38
C TYR A 56 -4.09 5.28 11.22
N TYR A 57 -3.99 4.75 9.99
CA TYR A 57 -4.67 5.34 8.84
C TYR A 57 -6.19 5.10 8.88
N PHE A 58 -6.65 3.98 9.42
CA PHE A 58 -8.07 3.73 9.63
C PHE A 58 -8.70 4.84 10.50
N GLU A 59 -8.04 5.23 11.57
CA GLU A 59 -8.53 6.25 12.50
C GLU A 59 -8.40 7.69 11.97
N ASN A 60 -7.36 7.97 11.17
CA ASN A 60 -6.97 9.37 10.89
C ASN A 60 -7.16 9.81 9.42
N ALA A 61 -7.42 8.88 8.49
CA ALA A 61 -7.46 9.20 7.06
C ALA A 61 -8.52 10.24 6.69
N SER A 62 -9.68 10.21 7.35
CA SER A 62 -10.76 11.16 7.11
C SER A 62 -10.32 12.61 7.38
N GLU A 63 -9.50 12.84 8.41
CA GLU A 63 -8.99 14.18 8.69
C GLU A 63 -7.87 14.57 7.73
N PHE A 64 -7.00 13.62 7.32
CA PHE A 64 -5.92 13.90 6.38
C PHE A 64 -6.43 14.27 4.98
N LEU A 65 -7.52 13.65 4.54
CA LEU A 65 -8.08 13.84 3.20
C LEU A 65 -9.16 14.93 3.13
N LYS A 66 -9.50 15.52 4.25
CA LYS A 66 -10.50 16.57 4.33
C LYS A 66 -10.07 17.83 3.60
N ASP A 67 -10.98 18.42 2.85
CA ASP A 67 -10.79 19.73 2.25
C ASP A 67 -10.44 20.79 3.30
N LYS A 68 -9.37 21.54 3.05
CA LYS A 68 -9.01 22.69 3.88
C LYS A 68 -9.58 23.96 3.30
N ILE A 69 -10.46 24.61 4.06
CA ILE A 69 -11.08 25.88 3.68
C ILE A 69 -10.32 27.01 4.36
N ILE A 70 -9.77 27.93 3.56
CA ILE A 70 -9.10 29.13 4.04
C ILE A 70 -9.94 30.34 3.62
N ASN A 71 -10.37 31.14 4.60
CA ASN A 71 -11.09 32.37 4.36
C ASN A 71 -10.13 33.56 4.55
N ASP A 72 -9.98 34.40 3.54
CA ASP A 72 -9.20 35.62 3.61
C ASP A 72 -9.98 36.78 2.97
N ASN A 73 -10.25 37.81 3.76
CA ASN A 73 -10.78 39.15 3.39
C ASN A 73 -11.80 39.22 2.23
N ALA A 74 -12.80 38.33 2.20
CA ALA A 74 -13.84 38.18 1.17
C ALA A 74 -13.56 37.12 0.09
N GLN A 75 -12.46 36.39 0.16
CA GLN A 75 -12.20 35.25 -0.75
C GLN A 75 -12.16 33.94 0.02
N LYS A 76 -12.72 32.89 -0.59
CA LYS A 76 -12.70 31.51 -0.08
C LYS A 76 -11.77 30.67 -0.95
N TYR A 77 -10.73 30.09 -0.34
CA TYR A 77 -9.84 29.14 -0.98
C TYR A 77 -10.14 27.75 -0.45
N ILE A 78 -10.08 26.75 -1.35
CA ILE A 78 -10.26 25.34 -0.98
C ILE A 78 -9.04 24.59 -1.45
N ILE A 79 -8.38 23.85 -0.53
CA ILE A 79 -7.31 22.92 -0.85
C ILE A 79 -7.91 21.53 -0.80
N THR A 80 -7.99 20.87 -1.94
CA THR A 80 -8.52 19.51 -2.09
C THR A 80 -7.39 18.54 -2.44
N ILE A 81 -7.39 17.37 -1.79
CA ILE A 81 -6.45 16.27 -2.11
C ILE A 81 -7.11 15.38 -3.15
N GLN A 82 -6.41 15.15 -4.27
CA GLN A 82 -6.90 14.30 -5.35
C GLN A 82 -5.88 13.21 -5.70
N PRO A 83 -6.34 11.99 -6.10
CA PRO A 83 -5.44 10.92 -6.52
C PRO A 83 -4.73 11.26 -7.83
N LEU A 84 -3.48 10.82 -7.93
CA LEU A 84 -2.66 10.95 -9.13
C LEU A 84 -2.94 9.84 -10.17
N GLY A 85 -3.53 8.71 -9.73
CA GLY A 85 -3.81 7.55 -10.56
C GLY A 85 -2.94 6.34 -10.19
N ILE A 86 -2.14 5.82 -11.12
CA ILE A 86 -1.28 4.64 -10.89
C ILE A 86 0.07 5.09 -10.35
N ILE A 87 0.48 4.56 -9.21
CA ILE A 87 1.77 4.86 -8.58
C ILE A 87 2.67 3.62 -8.63
N LEU A 88 3.85 3.78 -9.21
CA LEU A 88 4.87 2.73 -9.23
C LEU A 88 5.66 2.74 -7.92
N GLY A 89 5.64 1.61 -7.21
CA GLY A 89 6.48 1.34 -6.05
C GLY A 89 7.64 0.40 -6.40
N ILE A 90 8.87 0.72 -5.98
CA ILE A 90 10.05 -0.16 -6.11
C ILE A 90 10.59 -0.36 -4.71
N MET A 91 10.52 -1.59 -4.19
CA MET A 91 10.78 -1.88 -2.78
C MET A 91 12.02 -2.76 -2.58
N PRO A 92 12.81 -2.46 -1.53
CA PRO A 92 13.97 -3.26 -1.13
C PRO A 92 13.55 -4.50 -0.33
N TRP A 93 14.51 -5.39 -0.09
CA TRP A 93 14.30 -6.70 0.56
C TRP A 93 14.36 -6.68 2.09
N ASN A 94 14.97 -5.67 2.71
CA ASN A 94 15.36 -5.71 4.13
C ASN A 94 14.21 -5.57 5.14
N PHE A 95 13.09 -4.99 4.70
CA PHE A 95 11.81 -4.93 5.41
C PHE A 95 10.67 -5.17 4.42
N PRO A 96 10.48 -6.44 3.97
CA PRO A 96 9.66 -6.74 2.81
C PRO A 96 8.19 -6.36 2.97
N PHE A 97 7.61 -6.51 4.14
CA PHE A 97 6.23 -6.07 4.41
C PHE A 97 6.17 -4.58 4.74
N TRP A 98 6.99 -4.11 5.67
CA TRP A 98 6.94 -2.74 6.13
C TRP A 98 7.15 -1.70 5.01
N GLN A 99 8.13 -1.92 4.12
CA GLN A 99 8.39 -0.99 3.02
C GLN A 99 7.20 -0.88 2.06
N VAL A 100 6.48 -1.99 1.84
CA VAL A 100 5.28 -1.99 1.02
C VAL A 100 4.13 -1.30 1.73
N PHE A 101 3.79 -1.72 2.96
CA PHE A 101 2.63 -1.19 3.68
C PHE A 101 2.73 0.32 3.93
N ARG A 102 3.90 0.82 4.38
CA ARG A 102 4.10 2.26 4.62
C ARG A 102 3.95 3.13 3.36
N PHE A 103 4.12 2.55 2.19
CA PHE A 103 3.90 3.19 0.90
C PHE A 103 2.46 2.95 0.40
N ALA A 104 2.01 1.69 0.40
CA ALA A 104 0.76 1.28 -0.22
C ALA A 104 -0.46 1.82 0.52
N VAL A 105 -0.49 1.71 1.84
CA VAL A 105 -1.66 2.09 2.64
C VAL A 105 -2.05 3.56 2.42
N PRO A 106 -1.18 4.56 2.67
CA PRO A 106 -1.55 5.96 2.43
C PRO A 106 -1.84 6.27 0.95
N THR A 107 -1.13 5.61 0.03
CA THR A 107 -1.32 5.79 -1.42
C THR A 107 -2.71 5.34 -1.85
N MET A 108 -3.17 4.18 -1.38
CA MET A 108 -4.48 3.63 -1.72
C MET A 108 -5.62 4.36 -1.02
N ILE A 109 -5.45 4.71 0.25
CA ILE A 109 -6.43 5.51 1.00
C ILE A 109 -6.65 6.86 0.29
N ALA A 110 -5.61 7.48 -0.27
CA ALA A 110 -5.74 8.70 -1.07
C ALA A 110 -6.38 8.47 -2.47
N GLY A 111 -6.80 7.23 -2.80
CA GLY A 111 -7.53 6.91 -4.04
C GLY A 111 -6.64 6.53 -5.23
N ASN A 112 -5.34 6.34 -5.02
CA ASN A 112 -4.44 5.85 -6.07
C ASN A 112 -4.44 4.33 -6.15
N THR A 113 -4.05 3.79 -7.31
CA THR A 113 -3.76 2.37 -7.50
C THR A 113 -2.25 2.14 -7.56
N ILE A 114 -1.82 0.90 -7.31
CA ILE A 114 -0.41 0.58 -7.13
C ILE A 114 0.05 -0.46 -8.12
N LEU A 115 1.17 -0.18 -8.76
CA LEU A 115 1.98 -1.14 -9.45
C LEU A 115 3.28 -1.32 -8.66
N LEU A 116 3.50 -2.49 -8.06
CA LEU A 116 4.64 -2.75 -7.19
C LEU A 116 5.66 -3.67 -7.85
N LYS A 117 6.93 -3.29 -7.80
CA LYS A 117 8.06 -4.16 -8.09
C LYS A 117 8.86 -4.41 -6.82
N HIS A 118 8.81 -5.64 -6.31
CA HIS A 118 9.57 -6.01 -5.13
C HIS A 118 11.00 -6.47 -5.49
N ALA A 119 11.87 -6.58 -4.46
CA ALA A 119 13.21 -7.15 -4.63
C ALA A 119 13.14 -8.64 -5.03
N PRO A 120 14.04 -9.12 -5.91
CA PRO A 120 13.94 -10.45 -6.49
C PRO A 120 14.20 -11.61 -5.50
N ASN A 121 14.77 -11.33 -4.34
CA ASN A 121 15.08 -12.32 -3.30
C ASN A 121 13.96 -12.48 -2.24
N VAL A 122 12.83 -11.78 -2.36
CA VAL A 122 11.68 -11.84 -1.46
C VAL A 122 10.35 -11.93 -2.24
N LEU A 123 10.33 -12.78 -3.26
CA LEU A 123 9.15 -12.92 -4.13
C LEU A 123 7.99 -13.63 -3.45
N GLY A 124 8.24 -14.51 -2.49
CA GLY A 124 7.21 -15.11 -1.65
C GLY A 124 6.52 -14.06 -0.80
N CYS A 125 7.29 -13.17 -0.13
CA CYS A 125 6.74 -12.02 0.60
C CYS A 125 5.90 -11.12 -0.34
N ALA A 126 6.41 -10.85 -1.54
CA ALA A 126 5.68 -10.05 -2.54
C ALA A 126 4.33 -10.68 -2.93
N LYS A 127 4.30 -12.02 -3.10
CA LYS A 127 3.08 -12.78 -3.39
C LYS A 127 2.12 -12.79 -2.19
N ALA A 128 2.65 -13.01 -0.99
CA ALA A 128 1.85 -12.98 0.23
C ALA A 128 1.18 -11.60 0.43
N ILE A 129 1.92 -10.52 0.18
CA ILE A 129 1.36 -9.17 0.22
C ILE A 129 0.26 -8.99 -0.83
N GLN A 130 0.44 -9.47 -2.06
CA GLN A 130 -0.60 -9.45 -3.09
C GLN A 130 -1.89 -10.14 -2.59
N GLN A 131 -1.75 -11.31 -1.95
CA GLN A 131 -2.88 -12.06 -1.39
C GLN A 131 -3.60 -11.28 -0.29
N ILE A 132 -2.88 -10.61 0.61
CA ILE A 132 -3.51 -9.76 1.65
C ILE A 132 -4.43 -8.71 1.01
N PHE A 133 -3.95 -8.04 -0.05
CA PHE A 133 -4.77 -7.04 -0.76
C PHE A 133 -5.96 -7.68 -1.49
N GLU A 134 -5.81 -8.85 -2.07
CA GLU A 134 -6.87 -9.58 -2.76
C GLU A 134 -7.95 -10.09 -1.79
N GLU A 135 -7.56 -10.55 -0.59
CA GLU A 135 -8.46 -11.06 0.45
C GLU A 135 -9.22 -9.95 1.20
N SER A 136 -8.82 -8.69 1.00
CA SER A 136 -9.36 -7.53 1.71
C SER A 136 -10.43 -6.78 0.91
N SER A 137 -11.24 -7.48 0.13
CA SER A 137 -12.34 -6.92 -0.69
C SER A 137 -11.96 -5.76 -1.62
N LEU A 138 -10.68 -5.54 -1.85
CA LEU A 138 -10.24 -4.54 -2.81
C LEU A 138 -10.67 -4.92 -4.22
N PRO A 139 -11.16 -3.97 -5.01
CA PRO A 139 -11.42 -4.21 -6.43
C PRO A 139 -10.15 -4.68 -7.16
N ASN A 140 -10.33 -5.59 -8.10
CA ASN A 140 -9.24 -6.09 -8.93
C ASN A 140 -8.42 -4.94 -9.53
N ASN A 141 -7.11 -5.13 -9.58
CA ASN A 141 -6.13 -4.17 -10.11
C ASN A 141 -5.93 -2.88 -9.29
N CYS A 142 -6.39 -2.80 -8.04
CA CYS A 142 -6.02 -1.70 -7.15
C CYS A 142 -4.58 -1.82 -6.65
N TYR A 143 -4.12 -3.05 -6.40
CA TYR A 143 -2.73 -3.38 -6.09
C TYR A 143 -2.26 -4.53 -6.98
N ASN A 144 -1.14 -4.34 -7.67
CA ASN A 144 -0.55 -5.36 -8.53
C ASN A 144 0.95 -5.46 -8.29
N ASN A 145 1.41 -6.65 -7.94
CA ASN A 145 2.83 -6.95 -7.87
C ASN A 145 3.34 -7.48 -9.22
N ILE A 146 4.38 -6.84 -9.76
CA ILE A 146 4.99 -7.23 -11.03
C ILE A 146 6.38 -7.84 -10.83
N ILE A 147 6.65 -8.92 -11.55
CA ILE A 147 7.93 -9.61 -11.53
C ILE A 147 8.65 -9.25 -12.83
N ILE A 148 9.52 -8.25 -12.75
CA ILE A 148 10.29 -7.74 -13.89
C ILE A 148 11.76 -7.49 -13.50
N THR A 149 12.63 -7.45 -14.51
CA THR A 149 14.05 -7.14 -14.33
C THR A 149 14.30 -5.65 -14.11
N HIS A 150 15.50 -5.28 -13.69
CA HIS A 150 15.88 -3.87 -13.54
C HIS A 150 15.81 -3.09 -14.86
N ASP A 151 16.18 -3.73 -15.98
CA ASP A 151 16.11 -3.09 -17.31
C ASP A 151 14.67 -2.81 -17.71
N GLN A 152 13.76 -3.74 -17.44
CA GLN A 152 12.33 -3.56 -17.69
C GLN A 152 11.71 -2.45 -16.82
N VAL A 153 12.18 -2.28 -15.58
CA VAL A 153 11.78 -1.13 -14.73
C VAL A 153 12.16 0.19 -15.39
N SER A 154 13.36 0.28 -15.94
CA SER A 154 13.83 1.48 -16.63
C SER A 154 12.97 1.83 -17.84
N LEU A 155 12.50 0.82 -18.57
CA LEU A 155 11.57 1.00 -19.69
C LEU A 155 10.18 1.47 -19.20
N LEU A 156 9.70 0.89 -18.11
CA LEU A 156 8.42 1.26 -17.50
C LEU A 156 8.41 2.73 -17.04
N ILE A 157 9.48 3.19 -16.38
CA ILE A 157 9.60 4.59 -15.93
C ILE A 157 9.67 5.57 -17.10
N LYS A 158 10.33 5.17 -18.22
CA LYS A 158 10.44 6.01 -19.42
C LYS A 158 9.15 6.09 -20.23
N ASN A 159 8.22 5.17 -20.02
CA ASN A 159 6.97 5.14 -20.76
C ASN A 159 6.06 6.27 -20.27
N LYS A 160 5.90 7.31 -21.10
CA LYS A 160 5.08 8.49 -20.81
C LYS A 160 3.59 8.31 -21.12
N SER A 161 3.16 7.13 -21.58
CA SER A 161 1.74 6.84 -21.78
C SER A 161 1.05 6.70 -20.43
N GLN A 162 0.62 7.81 -19.86
CA GLN A 162 -0.37 7.79 -18.79
C GLN A 162 -1.72 7.43 -19.42
N PRO A 163 -2.47 6.47 -18.88
CA PRO A 163 -3.87 6.34 -19.25
C PRO A 163 -4.58 7.63 -18.84
N SER A 164 -5.16 8.29 -19.82
CA SER A 164 -6.08 9.42 -19.65
C SER A 164 -7.35 9.01 -18.90
#